data_dbc53d620fe470b4e638933a852be846
#
_entry.id   dbc53d620fe470b4e638933a852be846
#
_cell.length_a   1.000
_cell.length_b   1.000
_cell.length_c   1.000
_cell.angle_alpha   90.00
_cell.angle_beta   90.00
_cell.angle_gamma   90.00
#
_symmetry.space_group_name_H-M   'P 1'
#
loop_
_entity.id
_entity.type
_entity.pdbx_description
1 polymer ?
#
loop_
_entity_poly.entity_id
_entity_poly.type
_entity_poly.pdbx_seq_one_letter_code
_entity_poly.pdbx_strand_id
1 'polypeptide(L)'
;MSYVDDQLLPGERVQYRAHLHKLIYAWPALFAAGMMALAVWAFSSGTAWAGLLAIAAGFVPLLIAHIKYTSSEFAVTDKRVIIKVGWIRRRTLETMLGKVEGIGVEQGFIGRMLGFGTITVTGTGGTKEPFPKIARPLEFRRQVQGQVTAADMARSALVVPVPASDVTTREERDCPYCAERILARAKVCKHCGRDVQSLAAT
;
A
#
# COMPACT_ATOMS: atom_id res chain seq x y z
N MET A 1 -10.96 20.42 -2.93
CA MET A 1 -10.93 19.61 -1.69
C MET A 1 -10.15 18.35 -2.01
N SER A 2 -9.25 17.94 -1.13
CA SER A 2 -8.45 16.71 -1.31
C SER A 2 -9.31 15.51 -0.98
N TYR A 3 -9.33 14.50 -1.85
CA TYR A 3 -10.08 13.27 -1.58
C TYR A 3 -9.62 12.58 -0.30
N VAL A 4 -8.33 12.66 -0.03
CA VAL A 4 -7.74 12.08 1.19
C VAL A 4 -8.35 12.72 2.43
N ASP A 5 -8.49 14.05 2.45
CA ASP A 5 -9.04 14.76 3.61
C ASP A 5 -10.51 14.42 3.87
N ASP A 6 -11.30 14.18 2.80
CA ASP A 6 -12.71 13.81 2.90
C ASP A 6 -12.92 12.37 3.40
N GLN A 7 -11.90 11.50 3.27
CA GLN A 7 -11.97 10.09 3.65
C GLN A 7 -11.27 9.75 4.97
N LEU A 8 -10.70 10.75 5.67
CA LEU A 8 -10.03 10.50 6.94
C LEU A 8 -11.03 10.03 8.02
N LEU A 9 -10.65 8.99 8.74
CA LEU A 9 -11.40 8.53 9.91
C LEU A 9 -11.17 9.47 11.10
N PRO A 10 -12.12 9.55 12.06
CA PRO A 10 -11.91 10.33 13.27
C PRO A 10 -10.60 9.96 13.98
N GLY A 11 -9.75 10.96 14.20
CA GLY A 11 -8.43 10.77 14.83
C GLY A 11 -7.34 10.20 13.92
N GLU A 12 -7.60 9.99 12.63
CA GLU A 12 -6.59 9.59 11.65
C GLU A 12 -5.77 10.79 11.18
N ARG A 13 -4.45 10.66 11.10
CA ARG A 13 -3.54 11.73 10.69
C ARG A 13 -2.75 11.33 9.46
N VAL A 14 -2.69 12.26 8.49
CA VAL A 14 -1.83 12.09 7.32
C VAL A 14 -0.38 12.36 7.71
N GLN A 15 0.47 11.38 7.57
CA GLN A 15 1.90 11.45 7.88
C GLN A 15 2.71 11.90 6.66
N TYR A 16 2.33 11.45 5.47
CA TYR A 16 3.04 11.78 4.24
C TYR A 16 2.10 11.85 3.05
N ARG A 17 2.33 12.84 2.17
CA ARG A 17 1.63 12.96 0.87
C ARG A 17 2.64 12.89 -0.25
N ALA A 18 2.39 12.05 -1.23
CA ALA A 18 3.14 12.01 -2.47
C ALA A 18 2.26 12.44 -3.65
N HIS A 19 2.90 12.90 -4.69
CA HIS A 19 2.25 13.37 -5.92
C HIS A 19 2.89 12.67 -7.12
N LEU A 20 2.19 12.69 -8.24
CA LEU A 20 2.77 12.30 -9.51
C LEU A 20 3.94 13.24 -9.88
N HIS A 21 4.94 12.70 -10.54
CA HIS A 21 6.07 13.49 -11.00
C HIS A 21 5.67 14.36 -12.20
N LYS A 22 6.16 15.61 -12.25
CA LYS A 22 5.86 16.59 -13.33
C LYS A 22 6.26 16.11 -14.73
N LEU A 23 7.07 15.06 -14.83
CA LEU A 23 7.41 14.45 -16.11
C LEU A 23 6.20 13.91 -16.90
N ILE A 24 5.04 13.81 -16.26
CA ILE A 24 3.79 13.47 -16.95
C ILE A 24 3.44 14.49 -18.05
N TYR A 25 3.92 15.73 -17.91
CA TYR A 25 3.72 16.80 -18.89
C TYR A 25 4.74 16.78 -20.04
N ALA A 26 5.88 16.07 -19.92
CA ALA A 26 6.97 16.18 -20.90
C ALA A 26 6.52 15.79 -22.30
N TRP A 27 5.86 14.64 -22.45
CA TRP A 27 5.38 14.19 -23.75
C TRP A 27 4.25 15.05 -24.32
N PRO A 28 3.19 15.40 -23.56
CA PRO A 28 2.17 16.35 -24.01
C PRO A 28 2.73 17.71 -24.37
N ALA A 29 3.73 18.20 -23.65
CA ALA A 29 4.37 19.50 -23.93
C ALA A 29 5.15 19.49 -25.25
N LEU A 30 5.91 18.42 -25.52
CA LEU A 30 6.60 18.25 -26.80
C LEU A 30 5.59 18.15 -27.96
N PHE A 31 4.50 17.43 -27.79
CA PHE A 31 3.44 17.35 -28.80
C PHE A 31 2.77 18.71 -29.03
N ALA A 32 2.47 19.45 -27.95
CA ALA A 32 1.89 20.80 -28.05
C ALA A 32 2.84 21.78 -28.73
N ALA A 33 4.15 21.69 -28.49
CA ALA A 33 5.15 22.51 -29.18
C ALA A 33 5.19 22.23 -30.68
N GLY A 34 5.13 20.96 -31.08
CA GLY A 34 5.01 20.56 -32.49
C GLY A 34 3.74 21.09 -33.16
N MET A 35 2.60 20.96 -32.45
CA MET A 35 1.32 21.51 -32.93
C MET A 35 1.32 23.03 -33.02
N MET A 36 2.02 23.71 -32.11
CA MET A 36 2.19 25.17 -32.17
C MET A 36 3.02 25.59 -33.41
N ALA A 37 4.12 24.89 -33.70
CA ALA A 37 4.92 25.14 -34.89
C ALA A 37 4.10 24.93 -36.17
N LEU A 38 3.28 23.87 -36.23
CA LEU A 38 2.36 23.59 -37.33
C LEU A 38 1.30 24.70 -37.47
N ALA A 39 0.77 25.21 -36.36
CA ALA A 39 -0.19 26.31 -36.36
C ALA A 39 0.43 27.60 -36.94
N VAL A 40 1.64 27.95 -36.54
CA VAL A 40 2.36 29.11 -37.10
C VAL A 40 2.55 28.97 -38.61
N TRP A 41 2.96 27.79 -39.06
CA TRP A 41 3.08 27.52 -40.50
C TRP A 41 1.74 27.63 -41.24
N ALA A 42 0.67 27.09 -40.69
CA ALA A 42 -0.69 27.16 -41.27
C ALA A 42 -1.20 28.61 -41.37
N PHE A 43 -0.93 29.45 -40.35
CA PHE A 43 -1.26 30.86 -40.41
C PHE A 43 -0.46 31.60 -41.49
N SER A 44 0.82 31.31 -41.67
CA SER A 44 1.65 31.92 -42.70
C SER A 44 1.24 31.52 -44.12
N SER A 45 0.65 30.32 -44.30
CA SER A 45 0.12 29.82 -45.56
C SER A 45 -1.31 30.27 -45.85
N GLY A 46 -1.91 31.12 -45.01
CA GLY A 46 -3.27 31.64 -45.18
C GLY A 46 -4.40 30.68 -44.78
N THR A 47 -4.09 29.52 -44.19
CA THR A 47 -5.07 28.51 -43.75
C THR A 47 -5.38 28.66 -42.26
N ALA A 48 -6.02 29.76 -41.88
CA ALA A 48 -6.26 30.12 -40.47
C ALA A 48 -7.04 29.05 -39.68
N TRP A 49 -8.04 28.40 -40.31
CA TRP A 49 -8.82 27.34 -39.66
C TRP A 49 -7.96 26.14 -39.27
N ALA A 50 -6.98 25.76 -40.12
CA ALA A 50 -6.06 24.66 -39.83
C ALA A 50 -5.12 25.01 -38.67
N GLY A 51 -4.68 26.28 -38.54
CA GLY A 51 -3.92 26.77 -37.41
C GLY A 51 -4.69 26.67 -36.12
N LEU A 52 -5.98 27.05 -36.10
CA LEU A 52 -6.83 26.92 -34.91
C LEU A 52 -7.03 25.46 -34.47
N LEU A 53 -7.25 24.55 -35.45
CA LEU A 53 -7.36 23.14 -35.15
C LEU A 53 -6.06 22.55 -34.57
N ALA A 54 -4.90 22.97 -35.07
CA ALA A 54 -3.61 22.54 -34.54
C ALA A 54 -3.40 22.98 -33.09
N ILE A 55 -3.75 24.24 -32.76
CA ILE A 55 -3.69 24.73 -31.37
C ILE A 55 -4.61 23.91 -30.45
N ALA A 56 -5.85 23.67 -30.87
CA ALA A 56 -6.81 22.86 -30.11
C ALA A 56 -6.30 21.43 -29.89
N ALA A 57 -5.76 20.78 -30.94
CA ALA A 57 -5.19 19.45 -30.87
C ALA A 57 -3.98 19.37 -29.92
N GLY A 58 -3.13 20.41 -29.87
CA GLY A 58 -2.00 20.50 -28.95
C GLY A 58 -2.42 20.72 -27.49
N PHE A 59 -3.52 21.45 -27.27
CA PHE A 59 -4.00 21.79 -25.94
C PHE A 59 -4.65 20.60 -25.22
N VAL A 60 -5.38 19.73 -25.94
CA VAL A 60 -6.12 18.59 -25.37
C VAL A 60 -5.23 17.64 -24.55
N PRO A 61 -4.08 17.15 -25.05
CA PRO A 61 -3.22 16.26 -24.26
C PRO A 61 -2.62 16.94 -23.01
N LEU A 62 -2.35 18.25 -23.08
CA LEU A 62 -1.91 19.02 -21.91
C LEU A 62 -3.00 19.07 -20.83
N LEU A 63 -4.24 19.33 -21.25
CA LEU A 63 -5.38 19.34 -20.34
C LEU A 63 -5.59 17.97 -19.68
N ILE A 64 -5.52 16.89 -20.47
CA ILE A 64 -5.61 15.52 -19.95
C ILE A 64 -4.50 15.23 -18.95
N ALA A 65 -3.26 15.63 -19.24
CA ALA A 65 -2.13 15.47 -18.32
C ALA A 65 -2.32 16.27 -17.02
N HIS A 66 -2.86 17.49 -17.13
CA HIS A 66 -3.17 18.33 -15.97
C HIS A 66 -4.24 17.68 -15.08
N ILE A 67 -5.33 17.20 -15.67
CA ILE A 67 -6.39 16.49 -14.95
C ILE A 67 -5.84 15.24 -14.26
N LYS A 68 -5.01 14.43 -14.93
CA LYS A 68 -4.36 13.27 -14.32
C LYS A 68 -3.46 13.65 -13.15
N TYR A 69 -2.70 14.72 -13.29
CA TYR A 69 -1.81 15.20 -12.24
C TYR A 69 -2.58 15.64 -10.99
N THR A 70 -3.61 16.44 -11.15
CA THR A 70 -4.42 16.99 -10.05
C THR A 70 -5.36 15.97 -9.41
N SER A 71 -5.79 14.95 -10.18
CA SER A 71 -6.72 13.91 -9.69
C SER A 71 -6.03 12.72 -9.04
N SER A 72 -4.69 12.71 -8.97
CA SER A 72 -3.93 11.60 -8.37
C SER A 72 -3.36 12.02 -7.04
N GLU A 73 -3.79 11.34 -5.99
CA GLU A 73 -3.40 11.58 -4.61
C GLU A 73 -2.84 10.30 -3.98
N PHE A 74 -1.73 10.43 -3.28
CA PHE A 74 -1.08 9.35 -2.55
C PHE A 74 -0.87 9.82 -1.12
N ALA A 75 -1.41 9.10 -0.16
CA ALA A 75 -1.25 9.43 1.24
C ALA A 75 -0.88 8.21 2.07
N VAL A 76 -0.02 8.43 3.04
CA VAL A 76 0.29 7.48 4.10
C VAL A 76 -0.24 8.08 5.38
N THR A 77 -1.14 7.36 6.05
CA THR A 77 -1.68 7.75 7.34
C THR A 77 -1.08 6.88 8.44
N ASP A 78 -1.45 7.14 9.67
CA ASP A 78 -1.09 6.32 10.83
C ASP A 78 -1.81 4.96 10.87
N LYS A 79 -2.85 4.73 10.02
CA LYS A 79 -3.66 3.51 10.02
C LYS A 79 -3.64 2.75 8.69
N ARG A 80 -3.54 3.46 7.57
CA ARG A 80 -3.66 2.89 6.22
C ARG A 80 -2.86 3.66 5.18
N VAL A 81 -2.64 3.02 4.03
CA VAL A 81 -2.14 3.65 2.80
C VAL A 81 -3.35 3.92 1.90
N ILE A 82 -3.51 5.17 1.47
CA ILE A 82 -4.59 5.60 0.59
C ILE A 82 -3.95 6.05 -0.73
N ILE A 83 -4.33 5.42 -1.82
CA ILE A 83 -3.88 5.76 -3.16
C ILE A 83 -5.10 5.95 -4.03
N LYS A 84 -5.20 7.12 -4.65
CA LYS A 84 -6.23 7.43 -5.64
C LYS A 84 -5.57 7.90 -6.92
N VAL A 85 -5.87 7.24 -8.02
CA VAL A 85 -5.33 7.57 -9.33
C VAL A 85 -6.47 7.65 -10.37
N GLY A 86 -6.44 8.72 -11.17
CA GLY A 86 -7.31 8.90 -12.32
C GLY A 86 -8.58 9.68 -12.04
N TRP A 87 -9.08 10.34 -13.10
CA TRP A 87 -10.29 11.17 -13.09
C TRP A 87 -11.49 10.43 -13.71
N ILE A 88 -11.35 9.88 -14.91
CA ILE A 88 -12.42 9.15 -15.62
C ILE A 88 -12.53 7.73 -15.04
N ARG A 89 -11.42 7.00 -15.02
CA ARG A 89 -11.33 5.66 -14.44
C ARG A 89 -10.62 5.76 -13.10
N ARG A 90 -11.38 5.96 -12.06
CA ARG A 90 -10.85 6.05 -10.69
C ARG A 90 -10.40 4.67 -10.23
N ARG A 91 -9.13 4.59 -9.84
CA ARG A 91 -8.59 3.45 -9.09
C ARG A 91 -8.26 3.96 -7.70
N THR A 92 -8.88 3.38 -6.71
CA THR A 92 -8.59 3.64 -5.31
C THR A 92 -8.05 2.36 -4.69
N LEU A 93 -6.94 2.47 -4.01
CA LEU A 93 -6.38 1.41 -3.17
C LEU A 93 -6.31 1.93 -1.75
N GLU A 94 -7.01 1.27 -0.87
CA GLU A 94 -6.96 1.52 0.58
C GLU A 94 -6.52 0.23 1.25
N THR A 95 -5.34 0.25 1.85
CA THR A 95 -4.79 -0.92 2.52
C THR A 95 -4.34 -0.54 3.92
N MET A 96 -4.87 -1.23 4.92
CA MET A 96 -4.43 -1.05 6.31
C MET A 96 -2.95 -1.41 6.44
N LEU A 97 -2.19 -0.66 7.25
CA LEU A 97 -0.75 -0.87 7.42
C LEU A 97 -0.42 -2.31 7.82
N GLY A 98 -1.22 -2.93 8.69
CA GLY A 98 -1.03 -4.33 9.09
C GLY A 98 -1.36 -5.38 8.01
N LYS A 99 -1.89 -4.96 6.84
CA LYS A 99 -2.14 -5.83 5.67
C LYS A 99 -1.17 -5.57 4.51
N VAL A 100 -0.22 -4.66 4.67
CA VAL A 100 0.83 -4.39 3.70
C VAL A 100 1.96 -5.39 3.92
N GLU A 101 2.14 -6.32 3.00
CA GLU A 101 3.24 -7.31 3.06
C GLU A 101 4.55 -6.72 2.54
N GLY A 102 4.46 -5.83 1.55
CA GLY A 102 5.64 -5.22 1.00
C GLY A 102 5.37 -4.08 0.03
N ILE A 103 6.39 -3.23 -0.15
CA ILE A 103 6.37 -2.16 -1.14
C ILE A 103 7.59 -2.33 -2.03
N GLY A 104 7.33 -2.71 -3.28
CA GLY A 104 8.32 -2.72 -4.36
C GLY A 104 8.50 -1.31 -4.90
N VAL A 105 9.74 -0.93 -5.21
CA VAL A 105 10.07 0.32 -5.91
C VAL A 105 10.92 -0.02 -7.11
N GLU A 106 10.46 0.37 -8.29
CA GLU A 106 11.18 0.22 -9.53
C GLU A 106 11.53 1.58 -10.10
N GLN A 107 12.82 1.82 -10.31
CA GLN A 107 13.33 3.04 -10.91
C GLN A 107 14.28 2.68 -12.04
N GLY A 108 13.93 3.05 -13.27
CA GLY A 108 14.88 3.03 -14.38
C GLY A 108 15.97 4.11 -14.22
N PHE A 109 16.98 4.09 -15.08
CA PHE A 109 18.09 5.04 -15.06
C PHE A 109 17.62 6.51 -15.05
N ILE A 110 16.70 6.86 -15.96
CA ILE A 110 16.11 8.20 -16.05
C ILE A 110 15.27 8.52 -14.80
N GLY A 111 14.52 7.54 -14.30
CA GLY A 111 13.72 7.69 -13.08
C GLY A 111 14.58 7.97 -11.85
N ARG A 112 15.76 7.38 -11.78
CA ARG A 112 16.74 7.60 -10.70
C ARG A 112 17.35 9.00 -10.78
N MET A 113 17.68 9.46 -11.99
CA MET A 113 18.22 10.81 -12.22
C MET A 113 17.20 11.92 -11.91
N LEU A 114 15.95 11.72 -12.28
CA LEU A 114 14.87 12.72 -12.13
C LEU A 114 14.04 12.52 -10.85
N GLY A 115 14.30 11.47 -10.06
CA GLY A 115 13.64 11.25 -8.78
C GLY A 115 12.20 10.74 -8.89
N PHE A 116 11.87 9.97 -9.94
CA PHE A 116 10.56 9.32 -10.07
C PHE A 116 10.68 7.80 -10.25
N GLY A 117 9.59 7.07 -10.03
CA GLY A 117 9.55 5.63 -10.20
C GLY A 117 8.15 5.05 -10.11
N THR A 118 8.08 3.74 -10.22
CA THR A 118 6.87 2.94 -10.01
C THR A 118 6.91 2.35 -8.62
N ILE A 119 5.80 2.48 -7.89
CA ILE A 119 5.60 1.82 -6.60
C ILE A 119 4.62 0.68 -6.82
N THR A 120 4.95 -0.51 -6.33
CA THR A 120 4.05 -1.66 -6.30
C THR A 120 3.72 -1.98 -4.86
N VAL A 121 2.45 -1.86 -4.50
CA VAL A 121 1.96 -2.24 -3.17
C VAL A 121 1.50 -3.69 -3.24
N THR A 122 2.04 -4.54 -2.36
CA THR A 122 1.64 -5.93 -2.22
C THR A 122 0.86 -6.07 -0.92
N GLY A 123 -0.40 -6.49 -1.02
CA GLY A 123 -1.26 -6.76 0.13
C GLY A 123 -1.37 -8.25 0.42
N THR A 124 -1.92 -8.58 1.60
CA THR A 124 -2.24 -9.95 1.99
C THR A 124 -3.20 -10.57 0.97
N GLY A 125 -2.73 -11.60 0.27
CA GLY A 125 -3.46 -12.24 -0.83
C GLY A 125 -2.77 -12.13 -2.18
N GLY A 126 -1.53 -11.58 -2.23
CA GLY A 126 -0.69 -11.58 -3.43
C GLY A 126 -1.11 -10.58 -4.51
N THR A 127 -2.10 -9.73 -4.26
CA THR A 127 -2.47 -8.65 -5.18
C THR A 127 -1.36 -7.63 -5.28
N LYS A 128 -0.87 -7.41 -6.50
CA LYS A 128 0.17 -6.43 -6.81
C LYS A 128 -0.42 -5.29 -7.63
N GLU A 129 -0.45 -4.10 -7.06
CA GLU A 129 -0.95 -2.90 -7.75
C GLU A 129 0.21 -1.94 -8.04
N PRO A 130 0.63 -1.82 -9.33
CA PRO A 130 1.69 -0.89 -9.73
C PRO A 130 1.14 0.52 -9.96
N PHE A 131 1.81 1.50 -9.38
CA PHE A 131 1.53 2.93 -9.54
C PHE A 131 2.74 3.64 -10.16
N PRO A 132 2.72 3.94 -11.47
CA PRO A 132 3.85 4.54 -12.17
C PRO A 132 3.96 6.06 -11.95
N LYS A 133 5.17 6.58 -12.17
CA LYS A 133 5.49 8.03 -12.18
C LYS A 133 5.24 8.77 -10.87
N ILE A 134 5.43 8.09 -9.74
CA ILE A 134 5.37 8.74 -8.43
C ILE A 134 6.68 9.49 -8.17
N ALA A 135 6.57 10.71 -7.66
CA ALA A 135 7.73 11.49 -7.22
C ALA A 135 8.26 10.94 -5.89
N ARG A 136 9.60 10.87 -5.76
CA ARG A 136 10.32 10.39 -4.57
C ARG A 136 9.82 9.03 -4.05
N PRO A 137 9.82 7.96 -4.87
CA PRO A 137 9.23 6.67 -4.50
C PRO A 137 9.96 5.99 -3.32
N LEU A 138 11.26 6.23 -3.17
CA LEU A 138 12.04 5.70 -2.03
C LEU A 138 11.62 6.34 -0.71
N GLU A 139 11.31 7.65 -0.72
CA GLU A 139 10.81 8.35 0.45
C GLU A 139 9.43 7.83 0.85
N PHE A 140 8.53 7.66 -0.13
CA PHE A 140 7.23 7.04 0.11
C PHE A 140 7.35 5.66 0.76
N ARG A 141 8.24 4.79 0.22
CA ARG A 141 8.52 3.48 0.79
C ARG A 141 9.01 3.58 2.24
N ARG A 142 9.95 4.49 2.51
CA ARG A 142 10.47 4.71 3.87
C ARG A 142 9.38 5.12 4.83
N GLN A 143 8.50 6.03 4.44
CA GLN A 143 7.39 6.50 5.26
C GLN A 143 6.41 5.37 5.58
N VAL A 144 6.02 4.57 4.59
CA VAL A 144 5.12 3.42 4.83
C VAL A 144 5.79 2.41 5.76
N GLN A 145 7.06 2.04 5.52
CA GLN A 145 7.77 1.09 6.37
C GLN A 145 7.90 1.60 7.81
N GLY A 146 8.16 2.90 8.00
CA GLY A 146 8.18 3.53 9.31
C GLY A 146 6.84 3.41 10.04
N GLN A 147 5.72 3.66 9.35
CA GLN A 147 4.39 3.54 9.93
C GLN A 147 4.01 2.09 10.23
N VAL A 148 4.37 1.14 9.37
CA VAL A 148 4.16 -0.30 9.62
C VAL A 148 4.88 -0.73 10.89
N THR A 149 6.17 -0.36 11.01
CA THR A 149 6.98 -0.69 12.19
C THR A 149 6.41 -0.05 13.48
N ALA A 150 5.98 1.22 13.41
CA ALA A 150 5.37 1.91 14.55
C ALA A 150 4.03 1.24 14.96
N ALA A 151 3.21 0.83 13.99
CA ALA A 151 1.95 0.13 14.26
C ALA A 151 2.19 -1.25 14.91
N ASP A 152 3.21 -1.99 14.46
CA ASP A 152 3.57 -3.29 15.01
C ASP A 152 4.14 -3.16 16.44
N MET A 153 4.97 -2.16 16.71
CA MET A 153 5.46 -1.85 18.05
C MET A 153 4.31 -1.49 19.01
N ALA A 154 3.37 -0.65 18.56
CA ALA A 154 2.20 -0.28 19.34
C ALA A 154 1.33 -1.50 19.68
N ARG A 155 1.14 -2.40 18.70
CA ARG A 155 0.40 -3.66 18.89
C ARG A 155 1.12 -4.58 19.88
N SER A 156 2.43 -4.72 19.77
CA SER A 156 3.25 -5.54 20.67
C SER A 156 3.26 -5.00 22.09
N ALA A 157 3.22 -3.67 22.27
CA ALA A 157 3.13 -3.04 23.60
C ALA A 157 1.76 -3.26 24.27
N LEU A 158 0.69 -3.47 23.48
CA LEU A 158 -0.65 -3.79 23.99
C LEU A 158 -0.82 -5.27 24.36
N VAL A 159 0.06 -6.14 23.87
CA VAL A 159 0.15 -7.52 24.35
C VAL A 159 0.84 -7.47 25.73
N VAL A 160 0.03 -7.25 26.77
CA VAL A 160 0.48 -7.43 28.14
C VAL A 160 1.08 -8.82 28.22
N PRO A 161 2.35 -9.01 28.62
CA PRO A 161 2.87 -10.34 28.86
C PRO A 161 1.93 -10.97 29.90
N VAL A 162 1.19 -11.99 29.50
CA VAL A 162 0.47 -12.81 30.49
C VAL A 162 1.57 -13.27 31.43
N PRO A 163 1.56 -12.87 32.71
CA PRO A 163 2.59 -13.28 33.64
C PRO A 163 2.62 -14.80 33.59
N ALA A 164 3.82 -15.36 33.42
CA ALA A 164 4.05 -16.81 33.34
C ALA A 164 3.60 -17.57 34.61
N SER A 165 3.03 -16.85 35.56
CA SER A 165 2.48 -17.35 36.82
C SER A 165 1.16 -18.14 36.70
N ASP A 166 0.52 -18.14 35.49
CA ASP A 166 -0.67 -18.97 35.23
C ASP A 166 -0.42 -20.15 34.26
N VAL A 167 0.82 -20.50 34.02
CA VAL A 167 1.16 -21.88 33.76
C VAL A 167 1.01 -22.59 35.12
N THR A 168 -0.24 -22.77 35.56
CA THR A 168 -0.58 -23.82 36.51
C THR A 168 0.29 -25.00 36.10
N THR A 169 1.23 -25.38 36.98
CA THR A 169 2.00 -26.62 36.89
C THR A 169 0.97 -27.68 36.54
N ARG A 170 0.87 -27.98 35.23
CA ARG A 170 0.01 -29.08 34.75
C ARG A 170 0.68 -30.30 35.32
N GLU A 171 0.22 -30.70 36.53
CA GLU A 171 0.68 -31.95 37.09
C GLU A 171 0.53 -33.03 36.05
N GLU A 172 1.66 -33.54 35.61
CA GLU A 172 1.73 -34.62 34.64
C GLU A 172 2.06 -35.90 35.40
N ARG A 173 1.50 -37.01 34.97
CA ARG A 173 1.85 -38.35 35.46
C ARG A 173 2.10 -39.28 34.28
N ASP A 174 2.87 -40.33 34.51
CA ASP A 174 3.08 -41.37 33.53
C ASP A 174 1.87 -42.30 33.46
N CYS A 175 1.44 -42.68 32.24
CA CYS A 175 0.37 -43.65 32.08
C CYS A 175 0.82 -45.04 32.53
N PRO A 176 0.09 -45.72 33.42
CA PRO A 176 0.49 -47.05 33.94
C PRO A 176 0.47 -48.15 32.86
N TYR A 177 -0.13 -47.87 31.68
CA TYR A 177 -0.25 -48.88 30.61
C TYR A 177 0.75 -48.69 29.48
N CYS A 178 1.16 -47.46 29.19
CA CYS A 178 2.06 -47.18 28.08
C CYS A 178 3.24 -46.28 28.43
N ALA A 179 3.36 -45.89 29.71
CA ALA A 179 4.43 -45.04 30.27
C ALA A 179 4.58 -43.68 29.60
N GLU A 180 3.58 -43.21 28.86
CA GLU A 180 3.60 -41.91 28.19
C GLU A 180 3.03 -40.80 29.08
N ARG A 181 3.56 -39.57 29.01
CA ARG A 181 3.13 -38.46 29.87
C ARG A 181 1.71 -38.00 29.55
N ILE A 182 0.88 -37.98 30.58
CA ILE A 182 -0.51 -37.52 30.50
C ILE A 182 -0.78 -36.55 31.65
N LEU A 183 -1.82 -35.71 31.48
CA LEU A 183 -2.23 -34.80 32.60
C LEU A 183 -2.66 -35.65 33.79
N ALA A 184 -2.27 -35.25 34.99
CA ALA A 184 -2.58 -35.98 36.23
C ALA A 184 -4.09 -36.26 36.41
N ARG A 185 -4.95 -35.35 35.96
CA ARG A 185 -6.43 -35.47 35.99
C ARG A 185 -7.06 -36.13 34.77
N ALA A 186 -6.24 -36.63 33.83
CA ALA A 186 -6.81 -37.32 32.65
C ALA A 186 -7.54 -38.62 33.04
N LYS A 187 -8.75 -38.79 32.53
CA LYS A 187 -9.57 -39.97 32.75
C LYS A 187 -9.23 -41.08 31.76
N VAL A 188 -8.83 -40.72 30.57
CA VAL A 188 -8.44 -41.60 29.48
C VAL A 188 -7.08 -41.20 28.94
N CYS A 189 -6.21 -42.15 28.71
CA CYS A 189 -4.92 -41.90 28.10
C CYS A 189 -5.07 -41.54 26.63
N LYS A 190 -4.54 -40.36 26.22
CA LYS A 190 -4.58 -39.89 24.82
C LYS A 190 -3.75 -40.75 23.85
N HIS A 191 -2.81 -41.56 24.37
CA HIS A 191 -1.90 -42.38 23.56
C HIS A 191 -2.38 -43.83 23.39
N CYS A 192 -2.79 -44.47 24.47
CA CYS A 192 -3.23 -45.91 24.41
C CYS A 192 -4.74 -46.12 24.51
N GLY A 193 -5.54 -45.02 24.72
CA GLY A 193 -6.99 -45.06 24.77
C GLY A 193 -7.59 -45.77 26.03
N ARG A 194 -6.75 -46.22 26.98
CA ARG A 194 -7.22 -46.90 28.18
C ARG A 194 -7.67 -45.91 29.25
N ASP A 195 -8.66 -46.34 30.04
CA ASP A 195 -9.13 -45.62 31.20
C ASP A 195 -8.07 -45.72 32.31
N VAL A 196 -7.67 -44.53 32.83
CA VAL A 196 -6.64 -44.40 33.88
C VAL A 196 -7.20 -43.86 35.21
N GLN A 197 -8.54 -43.83 35.35
CA GLN A 197 -9.24 -43.38 36.54
C GLN A 197 -9.22 -44.42 37.68
N SER A 198 -9.25 -45.70 37.31
CA SER A 198 -9.45 -46.80 38.27
C SER A 198 -8.26 -47.07 39.21
N LEU A 199 -7.11 -46.48 38.99
CA LEU A 199 -5.90 -46.75 39.75
C LEU A 199 -5.52 -45.62 40.76
N ALA A 200 -6.35 -44.59 40.87
CA ALA A 200 -6.08 -43.48 41.82
C ALA A 200 -6.81 -43.64 43.19
N ALA A 201 -7.43 -44.81 43.46
CA ALA A 201 -8.25 -45.07 44.63
C ALA A 201 -7.72 -46.24 45.47
N THR A 202 -6.38 -46.36 45.59
CA THR A 202 -5.81 -47.30 46.61
C THR A 202 -4.71 -46.56 47.37
#